data_3614999dbbf459460c11c703dd2c5de9
#
_entry.id   3614999dbbf459460c11c703dd2c5de9
#
_cell.length_a   1.000
_cell.length_b   1.000
_cell.length_c   1.000
_cell.angle_alpha   90.00
_cell.angle_beta   90.00
_cell.angle_gamma   90.00
#
_symmetry.space_group_name_H-M   'P 1'
#
loop_
_entity.id
_entity.type
_entity.pdbx_description
1 polymer ?
#
loop_
_entity_poly.entity_id
_entity_poly.type
_entity_poly.pdbx_seq_one_letter_code
_entity_poly.pdbx_strand_id
1 'polypeptide(L)'
;MRSILIITLLSCFCAAYEAKIFSKCELAHKLKTKGLDGYHGYSLANWVCMAQYESNFNTQSVNRKNANGSTDYGLFQLNSQWWCTNSKQPSANACSTTCSKFLDDNIDDDIVCAKRVVRDPKGMSAWRAWVKHCKGKDLSKYLAGCNL
;
A
#
# COMPACT_ATOMS: atom_id res chain seq x y z
N MET A 1 29.89 35.27 -5.35
CA MET A 1 29.01 35.34 -4.19
C MET A 1 27.54 35.02 -4.52
N ARG A 2 27.04 35.38 -5.70
CA ARG A 2 25.63 35.10 -6.08
C ARG A 2 25.38 33.64 -6.48
N SER A 3 26.41 32.88 -6.86
CA SER A 3 26.28 31.45 -7.24
C SER A 3 26.04 30.50 -6.07
N ILE A 4 26.33 30.90 -4.83
CA ILE A 4 26.18 30.06 -3.64
C ILE A 4 24.71 29.92 -3.22
N LEU A 5 23.87 30.94 -3.49
CA LEU A 5 22.45 30.93 -3.15
C LEU A 5 21.61 30.01 -4.05
N ILE A 6 22.07 29.75 -5.28
CA ILE A 6 21.38 28.86 -6.24
C ILE A 6 21.56 27.38 -5.88
N ILE A 7 22.74 27.01 -5.33
CA ILE A 7 23.05 25.63 -4.93
C ILE A 7 22.22 25.19 -3.74
N THR A 8 21.88 26.10 -2.80
CA THR A 8 21.09 25.80 -1.61
C THR A 8 19.63 25.53 -1.92
N LEU A 9 19.07 26.09 -3.00
CA LEU A 9 17.70 25.88 -3.43
C LEU A 9 17.49 24.51 -4.09
N LEU A 10 18.51 23.96 -4.77
CA LEU A 10 18.44 22.67 -5.43
C LEU A 10 18.46 21.48 -4.47
N SER A 11 19.05 21.61 -3.28
CA SER A 11 19.11 20.54 -2.29
C SER A 11 17.76 20.27 -1.58
N CYS A 12 16.81 21.21 -1.61
CA CYS A 12 15.50 21.06 -0.96
C CYS A 12 14.52 20.18 -1.74
N PHE A 13 14.77 19.92 -3.03
CA PHE A 13 13.85 19.11 -3.85
C PHE A 13 14.10 17.60 -3.75
N CYS A 14 15.23 17.16 -3.23
CA CYS A 14 15.58 15.73 -3.15
C CYS A 14 14.89 14.99 -1.99
N ALA A 15 14.29 15.71 -1.01
CA ALA A 15 13.69 15.11 0.18
C ALA A 15 12.24 14.67 -0.01
N ALA A 16 11.58 14.99 -1.15
CA ALA A 16 10.13 14.83 -1.33
C ALA A 16 9.70 13.43 -1.76
N TYR A 17 10.63 12.51 -2.09
CA TYR A 17 10.32 11.23 -2.72
C TYR A 17 11.01 10.04 -2.06
N GLU A 18 11.21 10.08 -0.74
CA GLU A 18 11.84 8.96 -0.07
C GLU A 18 10.89 7.79 0.10
N ALA A 19 11.41 6.58 -0.16
CA ALA A 19 10.76 5.34 0.17
C ALA A 19 10.59 5.21 1.67
N LYS A 20 9.46 4.66 2.11
CA LYS A 20 9.28 4.29 3.50
C LYS A 20 9.10 2.79 3.62
N ILE A 21 9.87 2.17 4.51
CA ILE A 21 9.65 0.80 4.96
C ILE A 21 9.11 0.89 6.39
N PHE A 22 7.85 0.54 6.56
CA PHE A 22 7.22 0.54 7.88
C PHE A 22 7.76 -0.58 8.76
N SER A 23 7.89 -0.33 10.07
CA SER A 23 7.92 -1.43 11.02
C SER A 23 6.50 -1.98 11.20
N LYS A 24 6.41 -3.22 11.67
CA LYS A 24 5.13 -3.89 11.91
C LYS A 24 4.21 -3.04 12.80
N CYS A 25 4.71 -2.58 13.94
CA CYS A 25 3.89 -1.85 14.91
C CYS A 25 3.54 -0.44 14.43
N GLU A 26 4.46 0.23 13.73
CA GLU A 26 4.21 1.54 13.14
C GLU A 26 3.05 1.45 12.13
N LEU A 27 3.10 0.44 11.27
CA LEU A 27 2.01 0.24 10.31
C LEU A 27 0.69 -0.11 11.02
N ALA A 28 0.73 -1.00 12.01
CA ALA A 28 -0.47 -1.37 12.76
C ALA A 28 -1.15 -0.16 13.40
N HIS A 29 -0.37 0.73 14.01
CA HIS A 29 -0.89 1.98 14.59
C HIS A 29 -1.52 2.88 13.51
N LYS A 30 -0.85 3.05 12.38
CA LYS A 30 -1.36 3.88 11.29
C LYS A 30 -2.68 3.33 10.75
N LEU A 31 -2.73 2.03 10.49
CA LEU A 31 -3.92 1.39 9.93
C LEU A 31 -5.09 1.44 10.92
N LYS A 32 -4.83 1.26 12.21
CA LYS A 32 -5.85 1.38 13.24
C LYS A 32 -6.42 2.79 13.29
N THR A 33 -5.55 3.79 13.28
CA THR A 33 -5.96 5.20 13.28
C THR A 33 -6.84 5.53 12.07
N LYS A 34 -6.60 4.89 10.94
CA LYS A 34 -7.35 5.09 9.70
C LYS A 34 -8.59 4.18 9.58
N GLY A 35 -8.94 3.46 10.65
CA GLY A 35 -10.20 2.74 10.71
C GLY A 35 -10.19 1.36 10.06
N LEU A 36 -9.02 0.73 9.88
CA LEU A 36 -8.95 -0.58 9.25
C LEU A 36 -9.20 -1.74 10.22
N ASP A 37 -9.17 -1.53 11.54
CA ASP A 37 -9.47 -2.59 12.48
C ASP A 37 -10.99 -2.91 12.46
N GLY A 38 -11.33 -4.05 11.89
CA GLY A 38 -12.71 -4.46 11.71
C GLY A 38 -13.37 -3.94 10.43
N TYR A 39 -12.65 -3.17 9.61
CA TYR A 39 -13.23 -2.64 8.38
C TYR A 39 -13.70 -3.76 7.47
N HIS A 40 -14.96 -3.72 7.08
CA HIS A 40 -15.63 -4.73 6.26
C HIS A 40 -15.48 -6.15 6.81
N GLY A 41 -15.36 -6.28 8.14
CA GLY A 41 -15.22 -7.55 8.84
C GLY A 41 -13.80 -8.09 8.97
N TYR A 42 -12.79 -7.36 8.53
CA TYR A 42 -11.38 -7.80 8.61
C TYR A 42 -10.66 -7.14 9.79
N SER A 43 -10.09 -7.97 10.66
CA SER A 43 -9.30 -7.49 11.79
C SER A 43 -8.03 -6.79 11.32
N LEU A 44 -7.48 -5.93 12.19
CA LEU A 44 -6.24 -5.21 11.92
C LEU A 44 -5.09 -6.16 11.54
N ALA A 45 -4.99 -7.31 12.20
CA ALA A 45 -3.94 -8.30 11.92
C ALA A 45 -3.99 -8.81 10.48
N ASN A 46 -5.17 -8.92 9.87
CA ASN A 46 -5.30 -9.29 8.46
C ASN A 46 -4.68 -8.26 7.54
N TRP A 47 -4.88 -6.99 7.81
CA TRP A 47 -4.32 -5.91 7.01
C TRP A 47 -2.79 -5.86 7.12
N VAL A 48 -2.26 -6.03 8.33
CA VAL A 48 -0.81 -6.04 8.55
C VAL A 48 -0.17 -7.27 7.88
N CYS A 49 -0.77 -8.44 8.04
CA CYS A 49 -0.31 -9.66 7.39
C CYS A 49 -0.28 -9.52 5.87
N MET A 50 -1.35 -9.02 5.29
CA MET A 50 -1.44 -8.81 3.84
C MET A 50 -0.35 -7.86 3.35
N ALA A 51 -0.15 -6.75 4.02
CA ALA A 51 0.89 -5.79 3.63
C ALA A 51 2.29 -6.40 3.70
N GLN A 52 2.58 -7.24 4.69
CA GLN A 52 3.86 -7.92 4.77
C GLN A 52 4.12 -8.79 3.54
N TYR A 53 3.16 -9.61 3.17
CA TYR A 53 3.36 -10.55 2.05
C TYR A 53 3.22 -9.91 0.68
N GLU A 54 2.53 -8.78 0.58
CA GLU A 54 2.44 -8.05 -0.69
C GLU A 54 3.69 -7.22 -0.98
N SER A 55 4.17 -6.45 0.01
CA SER A 55 5.22 -5.45 -0.21
C SER A 55 6.38 -5.51 0.77
N ASN A 56 6.34 -6.41 1.75
CA ASN A 56 7.26 -6.41 2.88
C ASN A 56 7.32 -5.04 3.59
N PHE A 57 6.16 -4.39 3.69
CA PHE A 57 5.96 -3.07 4.29
C PHE A 57 6.64 -1.92 3.55
N ASN A 58 7.04 -2.11 2.29
CA ASN A 58 7.75 -1.12 1.50
C ASN A 58 6.77 -0.34 0.62
N THR A 59 6.66 0.96 0.85
CA THR A 59 5.74 1.83 0.10
C THR A 59 6.12 1.98 -1.37
N GLN A 60 7.36 1.66 -1.77
CA GLN A 60 7.82 1.78 -3.15
C GLN A 60 7.81 0.45 -3.92
N SER A 61 7.24 -0.61 -3.37
CA SER A 61 7.20 -1.90 -4.06
C SER A 61 6.39 -1.81 -5.35
N VAL A 62 6.96 -2.34 -6.43
CA VAL A 62 6.32 -2.42 -7.74
C VAL A 62 6.55 -3.81 -8.32
N ASN A 63 5.48 -4.48 -8.76
CA ASN A 63 5.58 -5.75 -9.46
C ASN A 63 5.08 -5.60 -10.90
N ARG A 64 5.98 -5.70 -11.88
CA ARG A 64 5.70 -5.57 -13.31
C ARG A 64 5.58 -6.90 -14.04
N LYS A 65 5.58 -8.02 -13.29
CA LYS A 65 5.69 -9.36 -13.88
C LYS A 65 4.38 -10.13 -13.93
N ASN A 66 3.23 -9.46 -13.83
CA ASN A 66 1.94 -10.13 -13.94
C ASN A 66 1.74 -10.65 -15.37
N ALA A 67 1.21 -11.89 -15.49
CA ALA A 67 1.05 -12.55 -16.78
C ALA A 67 0.15 -11.77 -17.75
N ASN A 68 -0.81 -10.99 -17.23
CA ASN A 68 -1.72 -10.18 -18.04
C ASN A 68 -1.15 -8.82 -18.43
N GLY A 69 0.11 -8.55 -18.12
CA GLY A 69 0.77 -7.29 -18.41
C GLY A 69 0.47 -6.16 -17.42
N SER A 70 -0.38 -6.40 -16.41
CA SER A 70 -0.67 -5.41 -15.39
C SER A 70 0.50 -5.26 -14.41
N THR A 71 0.48 -4.19 -13.63
CA THR A 71 1.50 -3.87 -12.64
C THR A 71 0.82 -3.60 -11.30
N ASP A 72 1.47 -4.03 -10.22
CA ASP A 72 1.01 -3.80 -8.85
C ASP A 72 1.86 -2.75 -8.17
N TYR A 73 1.24 -1.87 -7.36
CA TYR A 73 1.90 -0.68 -6.84
C TYR A 73 1.73 -0.54 -5.34
N GLY A 74 2.84 -0.25 -4.67
CA GLY A 74 2.86 0.26 -3.32
C GLY A 74 2.67 -0.76 -2.22
N LEU A 75 2.37 -0.26 -1.04
CA LEU A 75 2.25 -1.04 0.19
C LEU A 75 1.29 -2.23 0.05
N PHE A 76 0.15 -2.03 -0.61
CA PHE A 76 -0.89 -3.03 -0.79
C PHE A 76 -0.90 -3.65 -2.20
N GLN A 77 0.10 -3.35 -3.04
CA GLN A 77 0.21 -3.90 -4.39
C GLN A 77 -1.10 -3.77 -5.19
N LEU A 78 -1.58 -2.53 -5.29
CA LEU A 78 -2.81 -2.22 -6.00
C LEU A 78 -2.61 -2.30 -7.51
N ASN A 79 -3.49 -3.03 -8.19
CA ASN A 79 -3.29 -3.46 -9.58
C ASN A 79 -3.80 -2.43 -10.58
N SER A 80 -3.03 -2.21 -11.65
CA SER A 80 -3.35 -1.23 -12.68
C SER A 80 -4.52 -1.61 -13.59
N GLN A 81 -4.94 -2.86 -13.61
CA GLN A 81 -6.10 -3.27 -14.41
C GLN A 81 -7.43 -2.82 -13.77
N TRP A 82 -7.49 -2.79 -12.43
CA TRP A 82 -8.74 -2.62 -11.71
C TRP A 82 -8.82 -1.33 -10.89
N TRP A 83 -7.73 -0.91 -10.26
CA TRP A 83 -7.79 0.06 -9.18
C TRP A 83 -7.22 1.42 -9.51
N CYS A 84 -6.24 1.49 -10.38
CA CYS A 84 -5.57 2.74 -10.76
C CYS A 84 -5.16 2.68 -12.23
N THR A 85 -4.76 3.81 -12.80
CA THR A 85 -4.30 3.88 -14.18
C THR A 85 -2.82 4.20 -14.27
N ASN A 86 -2.10 3.54 -15.19
CA ASN A 86 -0.67 3.78 -15.44
C ASN A 86 -0.38 4.17 -16.89
N SER A 87 -1.40 4.45 -17.68
CA SER A 87 -1.31 4.84 -19.08
C SER A 87 -0.74 3.77 -20.04
N LYS A 88 -0.53 2.53 -19.56
CA LYS A 88 0.00 1.45 -20.40
C LYS A 88 -1.09 0.52 -20.91
N GLN A 89 -2.17 0.38 -20.16
CA GLN A 89 -3.29 -0.50 -20.46
C GLN A 89 -4.59 0.16 -20.06
N PRO A 90 -5.71 -0.23 -20.67
CA PRO A 90 -7.03 0.13 -20.17
C PRO A 90 -7.19 -0.32 -18.72
N SER A 91 -7.84 0.50 -17.90
CA SER A 91 -8.06 0.24 -16.48
C SER A 91 -9.49 0.59 -16.10
N ALA A 92 -10.09 -0.23 -15.23
CA ALA A 92 -11.36 0.12 -14.60
C ALA A 92 -11.21 1.33 -13.67
N ASN A 93 -10.01 1.54 -13.14
CA ASN A 93 -9.64 2.70 -12.32
C ASN A 93 -10.66 2.98 -11.22
N ALA A 94 -11.05 1.94 -10.48
CA ALA A 94 -12.12 2.05 -9.49
C ALA A 94 -11.76 2.98 -8.32
N CYS A 95 -10.48 3.23 -8.08
CA CYS A 95 -10.03 4.20 -7.07
C CYS A 95 -9.78 5.61 -7.64
N SER A 96 -10.02 5.82 -8.93
CA SER A 96 -9.96 7.13 -9.59
C SER A 96 -8.63 7.85 -9.35
N THR A 97 -7.51 7.18 -9.63
CA THR A 97 -6.17 7.73 -9.38
C THR A 97 -5.13 7.14 -10.33
N THR A 98 -3.99 7.81 -10.43
CA THR A 98 -2.81 7.26 -11.09
C THR A 98 -2.05 6.34 -10.14
N CYS A 99 -1.56 5.20 -10.65
CA CYS A 99 -0.91 4.19 -9.83
C CYS A 99 0.36 4.69 -9.14
N SER A 100 1.08 5.62 -9.76
CA SER A 100 2.31 6.18 -9.18
C SER A 100 2.08 6.88 -7.84
N LYS A 101 0.88 7.36 -7.58
CA LYS A 101 0.54 7.99 -6.29
C LYS A 101 0.61 7.03 -5.11
N PHE A 102 0.56 5.72 -5.35
CA PHE A 102 0.69 4.72 -4.30
C PHE A 102 2.13 4.42 -3.89
N LEU A 103 3.12 5.12 -4.46
CA LEU A 103 4.53 4.81 -4.24
C LEU A 103 5.25 5.78 -3.31
N ASP A 104 4.59 6.80 -2.80
CA ASP A 104 5.19 7.74 -1.83
C ASP A 104 5.08 7.20 -0.40
N ASP A 105 5.62 7.96 0.55
CA ASP A 105 5.59 7.58 1.97
C ASP A 105 4.24 7.85 2.65
N ASN A 106 3.35 8.61 2.00
CA ASN A 106 2.01 8.88 2.51
C ASN A 106 1.06 7.80 2.00
N ILE A 107 0.62 6.91 2.90
CA ILE A 107 -0.24 5.78 2.54
C ILE A 107 -1.74 6.07 2.71
N ASP A 108 -2.14 7.30 2.91
CA ASP A 108 -3.56 7.63 3.11
C ASP A 108 -4.39 7.26 1.88
N ASP A 109 -3.91 7.54 0.68
CA ASP A 109 -4.57 7.17 -0.57
C ASP A 109 -4.55 5.67 -0.84
N ASP A 110 -3.47 4.98 -0.48
CA ASP A 110 -3.41 3.51 -0.53
C ASP A 110 -4.51 2.90 0.34
N ILE A 111 -4.70 3.43 1.56
CA ILE A 111 -5.72 2.95 2.49
C ILE A 111 -7.13 3.16 1.96
N VAL A 112 -7.40 4.34 1.40
CA VAL A 112 -8.71 4.64 0.79
C VAL A 112 -9.00 3.63 -0.34
N CYS A 113 -8.01 3.37 -1.19
CA CYS A 113 -8.17 2.41 -2.28
C CYS A 113 -8.32 0.97 -1.76
N ALA A 114 -7.54 0.55 -0.75
CA ALA A 114 -7.66 -0.77 -0.16
C ALA A 114 -9.05 -1.00 0.46
N LYS A 115 -9.63 0.02 1.08
CA LYS A 115 -11.02 -0.02 1.54
C LYS A 115 -12.00 -0.23 0.39
N ARG A 116 -11.73 0.40 -0.76
CA ARG A 116 -12.56 0.19 -1.96
C ARG A 116 -12.47 -1.25 -2.46
N VAL A 117 -11.28 -1.83 -2.47
CA VAL A 117 -11.06 -3.22 -2.93
C VAL A 117 -11.92 -4.20 -2.14
N VAL A 118 -11.93 -4.11 -0.81
CA VAL A 118 -12.64 -5.10 0.02
C VAL A 118 -14.16 -4.94 -0.02
N ARG A 119 -14.68 -3.85 -0.55
CA ARG A 119 -16.12 -3.71 -0.77
C ARG A 119 -16.64 -4.53 -1.94
N ASP A 120 -15.75 -5.02 -2.81
CA ASP A 120 -16.13 -5.96 -3.86
C ASP A 120 -16.38 -7.37 -3.28
N PRO A 121 -17.11 -8.23 -3.99
CA PRO A 121 -17.53 -9.54 -3.44
C PRO A 121 -16.41 -10.45 -2.97
N LYS A 122 -15.22 -10.36 -3.57
CA LYS A 122 -14.07 -11.16 -3.17
C LYS A 122 -13.44 -10.71 -1.85
N GLY A 123 -13.72 -9.48 -1.39
CA GLY A 123 -13.10 -8.94 -0.19
C GLY A 123 -11.57 -9.02 -0.26
N MET A 124 -10.95 -9.45 0.83
CA MET A 124 -9.48 -9.61 0.85
C MET A 124 -8.97 -10.75 -0.02
N SER A 125 -9.82 -11.62 -0.52
CA SER A 125 -9.40 -12.67 -1.48
C SER A 125 -8.95 -12.09 -2.83
N ALA A 126 -9.14 -10.80 -3.08
CA ALA A 126 -8.53 -10.10 -4.20
C ALA A 126 -7.00 -10.12 -4.13
N TRP A 127 -6.43 -10.19 -2.95
CA TRP A 127 -4.99 -10.33 -2.74
C TRP A 127 -4.60 -11.80 -2.57
N ARG A 128 -3.92 -12.36 -3.57
CA ARG A 128 -3.51 -13.78 -3.56
C ARG A 128 -2.57 -14.09 -2.39
N ALA A 129 -1.68 -13.18 -2.04
CA ALA A 129 -0.78 -13.37 -0.92
C ALA A 129 -1.52 -13.45 0.42
N TRP A 130 -2.62 -12.69 0.58
CA TRP A 130 -3.47 -12.83 1.75
C TRP A 130 -4.11 -14.21 1.83
N VAL A 131 -4.66 -14.70 0.74
CA VAL A 131 -5.26 -16.04 0.70
C VAL A 131 -4.23 -17.11 1.09
N LYS A 132 -3.02 -17.00 0.55
CA LYS A 132 -1.96 -18.00 0.76
C LYS A 132 -1.38 -17.96 2.16
N HIS A 133 -1.20 -16.77 2.74
CA HIS A 133 -0.40 -16.60 3.95
C HIS A 133 -1.17 -16.15 5.19
N CYS A 134 -2.35 -15.58 5.03
CA CYS A 134 -3.07 -14.94 6.12
C CYS A 134 -4.44 -15.54 6.40
N LYS A 135 -5.19 -15.89 5.35
CA LYS A 135 -6.58 -16.32 5.47
C LYS A 135 -6.73 -17.54 6.36
N GLY A 136 -7.59 -17.43 7.39
CA GLY A 136 -7.91 -18.54 8.28
C GLY A 136 -6.79 -18.95 9.22
N LYS A 137 -5.76 -18.14 9.38
CA LYS A 137 -4.60 -18.43 10.24
C LYS A 137 -4.65 -17.63 11.52
N ASP A 138 -3.92 -18.07 12.53
CA ASP A 138 -3.65 -17.28 13.73
C ASP A 138 -2.67 -16.16 13.36
N LEU A 139 -3.15 -14.92 13.43
CA LEU A 139 -2.39 -13.75 13.03
C LEU A 139 -1.90 -12.91 14.22
N SER A 140 -1.95 -13.46 15.43
CA SER A 140 -1.62 -12.73 16.66
C SER A 140 -0.21 -12.14 16.63
N LYS A 141 0.75 -12.80 15.97
CA LYS A 141 2.13 -12.32 15.85
C LYS A 141 2.25 -10.97 15.12
N TYR A 142 1.26 -10.61 14.32
CA TYR A 142 1.31 -9.34 13.57
C TYR A 142 1.02 -8.13 14.43
N LEU A 143 0.43 -8.30 15.60
CA LEU A 143 0.11 -7.23 16.52
C LEU A 143 0.85 -7.34 17.85
N ALA A 144 1.59 -8.44 18.07
CA ALA A 144 2.28 -8.71 19.33
C ALA A 144 3.30 -7.60 19.65
N GLY A 145 3.21 -7.08 20.87
CA GLY A 145 4.12 -6.05 21.36
C GLY A 145 3.86 -4.64 20.84
N CYS A 146 2.77 -4.41 20.11
CA CYS A 146 2.51 -3.10 19.49
C CYS A 146 1.75 -2.11 20.39
N ASN A 147 1.21 -2.53 21.53
CA ASN A 147 0.48 -1.65 22.46
C ASN A 147 -0.66 -0.86 21.77
N LEU A 148 -1.49 -1.56 21.08
CA LEU A 148 -2.61 -0.99 20.31
C LEU A 148 -3.85 -0.71 21.17
#